data_1ddfe536f05547173b3b7a5ba627d8d5
#
_entry.id   1ddfe536f05547173b3b7a5ba627d8d5
#
_cell.length_a   1.000
_cell.length_b   1.000
_cell.length_c   1.000
_cell.angle_alpha   90.00
_cell.angle_beta   90.00
_cell.angle_gamma   90.00
#
_symmetry.space_group_name_H-M   'P 1'
#
loop_
_entity.id
_entity.type
_entity.pdbx_description
1 polymer ?
#
loop_
_entity_poly.entity_id
_entity_poly.type
_entity_poly.pdbx_seq_one_letter_code
_entity_poly.pdbx_strand_id
1 'polypeptide(L)'
;MLQDATRSDKRIDAQIATYKNQYKQKILDAAAKQAGESRYYDAVETLQNADDIISGDSDIAAKIEEYRALYPVSLTDLSPSGGEDCSQNWTAYDANGNAYSNGLNFSLYPVIAKTVYTEYAPNGQYKRLTGTWVVEGDTSDDFIGTVRIYVDDHL
;
A
#
# COMPACT_ATOMS: atom_id res chain seq x y z
N MET A 1 42.54 -39.75 -8.97
CA MET A 1 42.22 -38.95 -7.76
C MET A 1 41.83 -37.50 -8.07
N LEU A 2 42.63 -36.68 -8.78
CA LEU A 2 42.26 -35.29 -9.10
C LEU A 2 40.98 -35.16 -9.95
N GLN A 3 40.78 -36.06 -10.93
CA GLN A 3 39.55 -36.04 -11.77
C GLN A 3 38.27 -36.40 -11.03
N ASP A 4 38.36 -37.25 -10.01
CA ASP A 4 37.19 -37.62 -9.19
C ASP A 4 36.77 -36.50 -8.23
N ALA A 5 37.73 -35.75 -7.67
CA ALA A 5 37.45 -34.57 -6.86
C ALA A 5 36.75 -33.50 -7.68
N THR A 6 37.27 -33.15 -8.87
CA THR A 6 36.64 -32.14 -9.76
C THR A 6 35.23 -32.53 -10.21
N ARG A 7 34.97 -33.84 -10.40
CA ARG A 7 33.66 -34.35 -10.76
C ARG A 7 32.69 -34.32 -9.60
N SER A 8 33.15 -34.55 -8.38
CA SER A 8 32.38 -34.41 -7.14
C SER A 8 31.98 -32.97 -6.92
N ASP A 9 32.92 -32.02 -7.09
CA ASP A 9 32.63 -30.58 -6.93
C ASP A 9 31.56 -30.08 -7.89
N LYS A 10 31.62 -30.44 -9.16
CA LYS A 10 30.58 -30.09 -10.15
C LYS A 10 29.20 -30.63 -9.82
N ARG A 11 29.12 -31.81 -9.21
CA ARG A 11 27.84 -32.39 -8.77
C ARG A 11 27.26 -31.62 -7.57
N ILE A 12 28.10 -31.20 -6.65
CA ILE A 12 27.74 -30.39 -5.50
C ILE A 12 27.23 -29.02 -5.97
N ASP A 13 27.96 -28.37 -6.87
CA ASP A 13 27.57 -27.08 -7.44
C ASP A 13 26.18 -27.16 -8.13
N ALA A 14 25.98 -28.22 -8.92
CA ALA A 14 24.68 -28.45 -9.58
C ALA A 14 23.53 -28.67 -8.58
N GLN A 15 23.80 -29.39 -7.48
CA GLN A 15 22.82 -29.57 -6.43
C GLN A 15 22.51 -28.25 -5.68
N ILE A 16 23.52 -27.46 -5.36
CA ILE A 16 23.38 -26.14 -4.76
C ILE A 16 22.52 -25.25 -5.66
N ALA A 17 22.80 -25.21 -6.95
CA ALA A 17 22.02 -24.43 -7.91
C ALA A 17 20.55 -24.89 -7.96
N THR A 18 20.32 -26.20 -7.92
CA THR A 18 18.96 -26.76 -7.88
C THR A 18 18.21 -26.33 -6.62
N TYR A 19 18.84 -26.43 -5.44
CA TYR A 19 18.20 -26.02 -4.19
C TYR A 19 17.95 -24.50 -4.14
N LYS A 20 18.88 -23.69 -4.62
CA LYS A 20 18.67 -22.24 -4.72
C LYS A 20 17.48 -21.90 -5.60
N ASN A 21 17.35 -22.55 -6.76
CA ASN A 21 16.20 -22.34 -7.65
C ASN A 21 14.88 -22.78 -7.02
N GLN A 22 14.86 -23.92 -6.33
CA GLN A 22 13.67 -24.39 -5.63
C GLN A 22 13.28 -23.45 -4.49
N TYR A 23 14.25 -22.96 -3.73
CA TYR A 23 14.03 -21.97 -2.68
C TYR A 23 13.48 -20.67 -3.25
N LYS A 24 14.12 -20.11 -4.29
CA LYS A 24 13.66 -18.93 -5.01
C LYS A 24 12.19 -19.06 -5.46
N GLN A 25 11.85 -20.18 -6.09
CA GLN A 25 10.48 -20.39 -6.57
C GLN A 25 9.47 -20.39 -5.40
N LYS A 26 9.79 -21.05 -4.30
CA LYS A 26 8.95 -21.04 -3.08
C LYS A 26 8.70 -19.63 -2.56
N ILE A 27 9.73 -18.80 -2.55
CA ILE A 27 9.64 -17.42 -2.06
C ILE A 27 8.81 -16.56 -3.01
N LEU A 28 9.03 -16.69 -4.31
CA LEU A 28 8.23 -15.99 -5.32
C LEU A 28 6.74 -16.37 -5.24
N ASP A 29 6.45 -17.65 -5.05
CA ASP A 29 5.06 -18.13 -4.90
C ASP A 29 4.40 -17.60 -3.62
N ALA A 30 5.14 -17.57 -2.49
CA ALA A 30 4.65 -17.01 -1.24
C ALA A 30 4.36 -15.51 -1.35
N ALA A 31 5.28 -14.75 -1.93
CA ALA A 31 5.09 -13.32 -2.16
C ALA A 31 3.94 -13.03 -3.14
N ALA A 32 3.81 -13.83 -4.20
CA ALA A 32 2.71 -13.70 -5.16
C ALA A 32 1.34 -13.94 -4.50
N LYS A 33 1.26 -14.92 -3.59
CA LYS A 33 0.03 -15.15 -2.80
C LYS A 33 -0.31 -13.95 -1.92
N GLN A 34 0.66 -13.40 -1.19
CA GLN A 34 0.46 -12.22 -0.34
C GLN A 34 0.03 -11.00 -1.17
N ALA A 35 0.66 -10.77 -2.32
CA ALA A 35 0.30 -9.70 -3.24
C ALA A 35 -1.12 -9.88 -3.82
N GLY A 36 -1.53 -11.10 -4.12
CA GLY A 36 -2.90 -11.44 -4.54
C GLY A 36 -3.95 -11.12 -3.47
N GLU A 37 -3.56 -11.13 -2.19
CA GLU A 37 -4.37 -10.72 -1.05
C GLU A 37 -4.24 -9.20 -0.75
N SER A 38 -3.60 -8.43 -1.62
CA SER A 38 -3.28 -6.99 -1.46
C SER A 38 -2.35 -6.67 -0.28
N ARG A 39 -1.63 -7.64 0.23
CA ARG A 39 -0.63 -7.51 1.30
C ARG A 39 0.77 -7.26 0.71
N TYR A 40 0.92 -6.11 0.05
CA TYR A 40 2.14 -5.80 -0.70
C TYR A 40 3.37 -5.58 0.20
N TYR A 41 3.19 -5.02 1.39
CA TYR A 41 4.28 -4.88 2.37
C TYR A 41 4.84 -6.24 2.78
N ASP A 42 3.97 -7.20 3.13
CA ASP A 42 4.37 -8.56 3.52
C ASP A 42 5.06 -9.28 2.35
N ALA A 43 4.55 -9.09 1.13
CA ALA A 43 5.16 -9.66 -0.08
C ALA A 43 6.58 -9.14 -0.31
N VAL A 44 6.80 -7.84 -0.16
CA VAL A 44 8.14 -7.23 -0.28
C VAL A 44 9.06 -7.71 0.85
N GLU A 45 8.59 -7.75 2.09
CA GLU A 45 9.37 -8.26 3.22
C GLU A 45 9.80 -9.71 3.00
N THR A 46 8.88 -10.56 2.52
CA THR A 46 9.16 -11.96 2.18
C THR A 46 10.29 -12.07 1.13
N LEU A 47 10.26 -11.22 0.10
CA LEU A 47 11.27 -11.18 -0.95
C LEU A 47 12.62 -10.63 -0.44
N GLN A 48 12.61 -9.58 0.37
CA GLN A 48 13.83 -8.99 0.94
C GLN A 48 14.55 -9.95 1.87
N ASN A 49 13.83 -10.65 2.74
CA ASN A 49 14.40 -11.66 3.62
C ASN A 49 15.05 -12.84 2.84
N ALA A 50 14.56 -13.11 1.64
CA ALA A 50 15.16 -14.13 0.77
C ALA A 50 16.41 -13.64 0.05
N ASP A 51 16.52 -12.35 -0.25
CA ASP A 51 17.66 -11.76 -0.94
C ASP A 51 18.96 -11.93 -0.14
N ASP A 52 18.90 -11.98 1.17
CA ASP A 52 20.03 -12.29 2.03
C ASP A 52 20.63 -13.69 1.77
N ILE A 53 19.80 -14.65 1.30
CA ILE A 53 20.20 -16.04 1.04
C ILE A 53 20.60 -16.26 -0.42
N ILE A 54 19.89 -15.63 -1.34
CA ILE A 54 20.09 -15.69 -2.80
C ILE A 54 20.44 -14.31 -3.35
N SER A 55 21.37 -13.65 -2.66
CA SER A 55 21.78 -12.27 -2.90
C SER A 55 21.99 -11.95 -4.38
N GLY A 56 21.42 -10.85 -4.83
CA GLY A 56 21.58 -10.31 -6.18
C GLY A 56 20.76 -11.03 -7.26
N ASP A 57 19.72 -11.80 -6.90
CA ASP A 57 18.82 -12.40 -7.88
C ASP A 57 17.94 -11.33 -8.54
N SER A 58 18.08 -11.17 -9.85
CA SER A 58 17.41 -10.15 -10.64
C SER A 58 15.86 -10.28 -10.63
N ASP A 59 15.34 -11.50 -10.53
CA ASP A 59 13.91 -11.72 -10.57
C ASP A 59 13.27 -11.32 -9.22
N ILE A 60 13.98 -11.57 -8.11
CA ILE A 60 13.56 -11.11 -6.78
C ILE A 60 13.60 -9.58 -6.72
N ALA A 61 14.70 -8.97 -7.17
CA ALA A 61 14.81 -7.51 -7.21
C ALA A 61 13.68 -6.86 -8.04
N ALA A 62 13.41 -7.41 -9.23
CA ALA A 62 12.34 -6.93 -10.09
C ALA A 62 10.95 -7.05 -9.42
N LYS A 63 10.68 -8.15 -8.72
CA LYS A 63 9.41 -8.35 -7.99
C LYS A 63 9.27 -7.44 -6.78
N ILE A 64 10.36 -7.13 -6.08
CA ILE A 64 10.35 -6.13 -5.00
C ILE A 64 9.89 -4.78 -5.55
N GLU A 65 10.46 -4.30 -6.65
CA GLU A 65 10.08 -3.02 -7.26
C GLU A 65 8.64 -3.04 -7.81
N GLU A 66 8.21 -4.15 -8.42
CA GLU A 66 6.84 -4.34 -8.87
C GLU A 66 5.83 -4.19 -7.73
N TYR A 67 6.08 -4.85 -6.58
CA TYR A 67 5.16 -4.80 -5.45
C TYR A 67 5.24 -3.50 -4.65
N ARG A 68 6.41 -2.85 -4.60
CA ARG A 68 6.54 -1.50 -4.03
C ARG A 68 5.72 -0.47 -4.79
N ALA A 69 5.65 -0.58 -6.11
CA ALA A 69 4.82 0.29 -6.94
C ALA A 69 3.31 0.14 -6.67
N LEU A 70 2.90 -0.94 -5.97
CA LEU A 70 1.51 -1.21 -5.57
C LEU A 70 1.20 -0.85 -4.12
N TYR A 71 2.15 -0.24 -3.40
CA TYR A 71 1.92 0.19 -2.02
C TYR A 71 0.75 1.18 -1.96
N PRO A 72 -0.10 1.06 -0.93
CA PRO A 72 -1.10 2.08 -0.67
C PRO A 72 -0.42 3.44 -0.48
N VAL A 73 -0.96 4.44 -1.13
CA VAL A 73 -0.53 5.84 -0.98
C VAL A 73 -1.60 6.56 -0.18
N SER A 74 -1.18 7.34 0.82
CA SER A 74 -2.12 8.20 1.53
C SER A 74 -2.69 9.25 0.59
N LEU A 75 -3.99 9.47 0.66
CA LEU A 75 -4.63 10.53 -0.13
C LEU A 75 -4.07 11.91 0.23
N THR A 76 -3.58 12.07 1.46
CA THR A 76 -2.94 13.30 1.94
C THR A 76 -1.52 13.50 1.41
N ASP A 77 -0.90 12.47 0.83
CA ASP A 77 0.41 12.58 0.15
C ASP A 77 0.24 13.02 -1.32
N LEU A 78 -0.98 12.99 -1.83
CA LEU A 78 -1.31 13.46 -3.17
C LEU A 78 -1.66 14.96 -3.13
N SER A 79 -1.29 15.69 -4.19
CA SER A 79 -1.70 17.07 -4.34
C SER A 79 -3.15 17.12 -4.87
N PRO A 80 -4.08 17.81 -4.20
CA PRO A 80 -5.41 18.01 -4.74
C PRO A 80 -5.36 18.80 -6.06
N SER A 81 -6.22 18.45 -7.00
CA SER A 81 -6.44 19.21 -8.24
C SER A 81 -7.45 20.35 -8.05
N GLY A 82 -8.29 20.25 -7.02
CA GLY A 82 -9.30 21.24 -6.65
C GLY A 82 -9.85 20.95 -5.26
N GLY A 83 -10.62 21.88 -4.72
CA GLY A 83 -11.28 21.71 -3.44
C GLY A 83 -11.67 23.02 -2.78
N GLU A 84 -12.62 22.92 -1.84
CA GLU A 84 -13.08 24.03 -1.03
C GLU A 84 -13.26 23.58 0.42
N ASP A 85 -12.68 24.34 1.36
CA ASP A 85 -12.72 24.10 2.80
C ASP A 85 -12.36 22.67 3.24
N CYS A 86 -11.31 22.13 2.60
CA CYS A 86 -10.68 20.87 2.96
C CYS A 86 -9.24 21.11 3.39
N SER A 87 -8.86 20.60 4.55
CA SER A 87 -7.48 20.60 5.05
C SER A 87 -6.89 19.20 5.00
N GLN A 88 -5.63 19.10 4.59
CA GLN A 88 -4.87 17.84 4.59
C GLN A 88 -4.07 17.68 5.87
N ASN A 89 -3.61 16.45 6.13
CA ASN A 89 -2.77 16.09 7.28
C ASN A 89 -3.40 16.44 8.64
N TRP A 90 -4.73 16.37 8.72
CA TRP A 90 -5.49 16.64 9.94
C TRP A 90 -5.47 15.43 10.87
N THR A 91 -5.49 15.72 12.17
CA THR A 91 -5.74 14.70 13.19
C THR A 91 -7.09 14.99 13.84
N ALA A 92 -8.04 14.08 13.66
CA ALA A 92 -9.35 14.13 14.29
C ALA A 92 -9.40 13.26 15.55
N TYR A 93 -10.26 13.62 16.49
CA TYR A 93 -10.58 12.82 17.67
C TYR A 93 -12.08 12.53 17.68
N ASP A 94 -12.45 11.25 17.77
CA ASP A 94 -13.86 10.89 17.93
C ASP A 94 -14.39 11.20 19.35
N ALA A 95 -15.69 10.99 19.56
CA ALA A 95 -16.33 11.23 20.85
C ALA A 95 -15.78 10.36 22.00
N ASN A 96 -15.03 9.30 21.70
CA ASN A 96 -14.37 8.43 22.67
C ASN A 96 -12.91 8.82 22.91
N GLY A 97 -12.41 9.85 22.22
CA GLY A 97 -11.02 10.30 22.30
C GLY A 97 -10.03 9.49 21.45
N ASN A 98 -10.49 8.62 20.57
CA ASN A 98 -9.60 7.92 19.64
C ASN A 98 -9.08 8.90 18.59
N ALA A 99 -7.75 8.88 18.35
CA ALA A 99 -7.09 9.74 17.38
C ALA A 99 -7.01 9.08 16.00
N TYR A 100 -7.30 9.86 14.97
CA TYR A 100 -7.20 9.50 13.54
C TYR A 100 -6.31 10.51 12.84
N SER A 101 -5.10 10.13 12.53
CA SER A 101 -4.08 11.02 11.93
C SER A 101 -4.02 10.90 10.42
N ASN A 102 -3.37 11.88 9.78
CA ASN A 102 -3.16 11.94 8.32
C ASN A 102 -4.48 11.92 7.53
N GLY A 103 -5.50 12.55 8.07
CA GLY A 103 -6.82 12.65 7.46
C GLY A 103 -7.02 13.88 6.59
N LEU A 104 -8.16 13.88 5.91
CA LEU A 104 -8.75 15.07 5.31
C LEU A 104 -9.81 15.61 6.27
N ASN A 105 -9.75 16.91 6.58
CA ASN A 105 -10.77 17.59 7.34
C ASN A 105 -11.65 18.40 6.40
N PHE A 106 -12.96 18.21 6.49
CA PHE A 106 -13.97 18.96 5.77
C PHE A 106 -14.73 19.83 6.75
N SER A 107 -14.43 21.13 6.76
CA SER A 107 -15.04 22.07 7.70
C SER A 107 -16.42 22.54 7.20
N LEU A 108 -17.47 22.07 7.86
CA LEU A 108 -18.86 22.46 7.61
C LEU A 108 -19.32 23.47 8.67
N TYR A 109 -19.60 24.69 8.25
CA TYR A 109 -20.15 25.71 9.14
C TYR A 109 -21.69 25.58 9.18
N PRO A 110 -22.32 25.46 10.38
CA PRO A 110 -23.72 25.09 10.50
C PRO A 110 -24.73 26.17 10.05
N VAL A 111 -24.27 27.38 9.69
CA VAL A 111 -25.16 28.52 9.40
C VAL A 111 -25.65 28.55 7.95
N ILE A 112 -25.04 27.83 7.04
CA ILE A 112 -25.38 27.82 5.61
C ILE A 112 -25.22 26.40 5.10
N ALA A 113 -26.22 25.85 4.40
CA ALA A 113 -26.05 24.59 3.67
C ALA A 113 -24.91 24.72 2.68
N LYS A 114 -23.78 24.14 3.01
CA LYS A 114 -22.54 24.25 2.26
C LYS A 114 -22.11 22.88 1.77
N THR A 115 -21.63 22.82 0.55
CA THR A 115 -20.89 21.68 0.03
C THR A 115 -19.41 21.98 0.18
N VAL A 116 -18.69 21.10 0.83
CA VAL A 116 -17.23 21.12 0.89
C VAL A 116 -16.71 19.90 0.15
N TYR A 117 -15.60 20.04 -0.57
CA TYR A 117 -15.10 18.96 -1.40
C TYR A 117 -13.59 19.06 -1.61
N THR A 118 -13.00 17.97 -2.03
CA THR A 118 -11.63 17.93 -2.56
C THR A 118 -11.61 17.04 -3.78
N GLU A 119 -10.78 17.41 -4.75
CA GLU A 119 -10.61 16.68 -6.01
C GLU A 119 -9.18 16.23 -6.15
N TYR A 120 -9.01 15.05 -6.73
CA TYR A 120 -7.72 14.49 -7.06
C TYR A 120 -7.74 13.98 -8.50
N ALA A 121 -6.62 14.10 -9.20
CA ALA A 121 -6.45 13.57 -10.55
C ALA A 121 -5.45 12.40 -10.54
N PRO A 122 -5.86 11.19 -10.12
CA PRO A 122 -4.97 10.04 -10.00
C PRO A 122 -4.54 9.43 -11.33
N ASN A 123 -5.10 9.90 -12.46
CA ASN A 123 -4.72 9.51 -13.83
C ASN A 123 -4.71 7.99 -14.06
N GLY A 124 -5.65 7.27 -13.47
CA GLY A 124 -5.77 5.83 -13.60
C GLY A 124 -4.72 5.00 -12.84
N GLN A 125 -3.91 5.63 -11.97
CA GLN A 125 -2.85 4.94 -11.23
C GLN A 125 -3.37 4.07 -10.09
N TYR A 126 -4.56 4.35 -9.57
CA TYR A 126 -5.14 3.67 -8.41
C TYR A 126 -6.46 3.00 -8.78
N LYS A 127 -6.71 1.84 -8.20
CA LYS A 127 -7.92 1.04 -8.45
C LYS A 127 -8.88 1.00 -7.28
N ARG A 128 -8.47 1.48 -6.11
CA ARG A 128 -9.23 1.36 -4.87
C ARG A 128 -8.93 2.54 -3.95
N LEU A 129 -9.99 3.09 -3.39
CA LEU A 129 -9.95 4.03 -2.28
C LEU A 129 -10.47 3.34 -1.03
N THR A 130 -9.77 3.46 0.08
CA THR A 130 -10.21 2.97 1.39
C THR A 130 -9.95 4.04 2.45
N GLY A 131 -10.81 4.12 3.44
CA GLY A 131 -10.66 5.07 4.53
C GLY A 131 -11.71 4.85 5.61
N THR A 132 -11.59 5.63 6.68
CA THR A 132 -12.55 5.68 7.77
C THR A 132 -13.10 7.09 7.87
N TRP A 133 -14.40 7.24 7.94
CA TRP A 133 -15.06 8.50 8.22
C TRP A 133 -15.20 8.69 9.72
N VAL A 134 -14.78 9.86 10.19
CA VAL A 134 -14.84 10.22 11.60
C VAL A 134 -15.56 11.55 11.73
N VAL A 135 -16.50 11.62 12.65
CA VAL A 135 -17.09 12.87 13.10
C VAL A 135 -16.33 13.28 14.35
N GLU A 136 -15.83 14.52 14.39
CA GLU A 136 -15.10 15.02 15.55
C GLU A 136 -15.99 15.08 16.79
N GLY A 137 -15.43 14.74 17.94
CA GLY A 137 -16.17 14.56 19.19
C GLY A 137 -16.80 15.83 19.78
N ASP A 138 -16.41 17.00 19.28
CA ASP A 138 -17.02 18.30 19.61
C ASP A 138 -18.13 18.74 18.64
N THR A 139 -18.44 17.90 17.65
CA THR A 139 -19.52 18.16 16.69
C THR A 139 -20.87 18.03 17.40
N SER A 140 -21.81 18.94 17.10
CA SER A 140 -23.16 18.92 17.65
C SER A 140 -23.88 17.60 17.39
N ASP A 141 -24.63 17.08 18.37
CA ASP A 141 -25.42 15.87 18.26
C ASP A 141 -26.50 15.94 17.16
N ASP A 142 -26.90 17.15 16.76
CA ASP A 142 -27.88 17.40 15.71
C ASP A 142 -27.24 17.49 14.30
N PHE A 143 -25.93 17.23 14.17
CA PHE A 143 -25.23 17.31 12.89
C PHE A 143 -25.68 16.20 11.95
N ILE A 144 -26.15 16.56 10.77
CA ILE A 144 -26.47 15.65 9.67
C ILE A 144 -25.61 16.02 8.47
N GLY A 145 -24.67 15.15 8.12
CA GLY A 145 -23.83 15.30 6.95
C GLY A 145 -24.08 14.18 5.92
N THR A 146 -23.90 14.49 4.65
CA THR A 146 -23.92 13.49 3.58
C THR A 146 -22.57 13.48 2.90
N VAL A 147 -21.94 12.30 2.85
CA VAL A 147 -20.70 12.08 2.12
C VAL A 147 -21.03 11.48 0.76
N ARG A 148 -20.41 12.00 -0.30
CA ARG A 148 -20.50 11.46 -1.65
C ARG A 148 -19.11 11.33 -2.24
N ILE A 149 -18.86 10.22 -2.92
CA ILE A 149 -17.62 9.98 -3.64
C ILE A 149 -17.98 9.86 -5.11
N TYR A 150 -17.36 10.71 -5.93
CA TYR A 150 -17.53 10.70 -7.38
C TYR A 150 -16.26 10.16 -8.02
N VAL A 151 -16.40 9.35 -9.05
CA VAL A 151 -15.31 8.91 -9.91
C VAL A 151 -15.71 9.28 -11.33
N ASP A 152 -14.90 10.13 -11.99
CA ASP A 152 -15.18 10.61 -13.34
C ASP A 152 -16.63 11.14 -13.50
N ASP A 153 -17.07 12.00 -12.55
CA ASP A 153 -18.43 12.57 -12.45
C ASP A 153 -19.57 11.57 -12.23
N HIS A 154 -19.25 10.31 -11.90
CA HIS A 154 -20.22 9.28 -11.53
C HIS A 154 -20.23 9.04 -10.01
N LEU A 155 -21.45 8.93 -9.43
CA LEU A 155 -21.68 8.65 -8.00
C LEU A 155 -21.52 7.16 -7.72
#